data_ba90a0ba7c680e30271f873298553a0d
#
_entry.id   ba90a0ba7c680e30271f873298553a0d
#
_cell.length_a   1.000
_cell.length_b   1.000
_cell.length_c   1.000
_cell.angle_alpha   90.00
_cell.angle_beta   90.00
_cell.angle_gamma   90.00
#
_symmetry.space_group_name_H-M   'P 1'
#
loop_
_entity.id
_entity.type
_entity.pdbx_description
1 polymer ?
#
loop_
_entity_poly.entity_id
_entity_poly.type
_entity_poly.pdbx_seq_one_letter_code
_entity_poly.pdbx_strand_id
1 'polypeptide(L)'
;MLELKELYKTFNPGTINAKTALSGLSVTLHDGDFVTVIGGNGAGKSTMLNATAGTFFVDSGKVIIDVSDVTNLPEHKRAAFIGRVFQDPMMGTAPSMQIEENLALAARRGQRRGLAWGVTKEEKEQYRELLGGLGLGLESRLTTKVATLSGGQRQALTLLMATLKRPKLL
;
A
#
# COMPACT_ATOMS: atom_id res chain seq x y z
N MET A 1 4.47 11.52 -9.85
CA MET A 1 3.93 11.10 -11.16
C MET A 1 3.91 9.59 -11.27
N LEU A 2 2.88 8.97 -11.91
CA LEU A 2 2.84 7.54 -12.28
C LEU A 2 2.68 7.43 -13.79
N GLU A 3 3.48 6.58 -14.44
CA GLU A 3 3.29 6.20 -15.83
C GLU A 3 3.21 4.67 -15.95
N LEU A 4 2.11 4.20 -16.52
CA LEU A 4 1.94 2.84 -17.01
C LEU A 4 2.02 2.88 -18.52
N LYS A 5 2.95 2.12 -19.12
CA LYS A 5 3.19 2.14 -20.57
C LYS A 5 2.97 0.74 -21.14
N GLU A 6 1.95 0.60 -21.97
CA GLU A 6 1.68 -0.62 -22.75
C GLU A 6 1.70 -1.89 -21.88
N LEU A 7 1.00 -1.89 -20.73
CA LEU A 7 1.00 -3.04 -19.85
C LEU A 7 0.18 -4.19 -20.42
N TYR A 8 0.81 -5.35 -20.51
CA TYR A 8 0.16 -6.62 -20.84
C TYR A 8 0.29 -7.59 -19.68
N LYS A 9 -0.82 -8.30 -19.39
CA LYS A 9 -0.84 -9.37 -18.39
C LYS A 9 -1.85 -10.44 -18.75
N THR A 10 -1.36 -11.66 -18.91
CA THR A 10 -2.17 -12.86 -19.11
C THR A 10 -1.89 -13.83 -17.96
N PHE A 11 -2.92 -14.23 -17.26
CA PHE A 11 -2.85 -15.27 -16.23
C PHE A 11 -3.01 -16.63 -16.86
N ASN A 12 -2.30 -17.65 -16.36
CA ASN A 12 -2.32 -19.05 -16.80
C ASN A 12 -2.14 -19.21 -18.33
N PRO A 13 -1.12 -18.57 -18.95
CA PRO A 13 -0.92 -18.66 -20.40
C PRO A 13 -0.71 -20.13 -20.82
N GLY A 14 -1.23 -20.50 -21.99
CA GLY A 14 -1.10 -21.85 -22.52
C GLY A 14 -2.05 -22.89 -21.90
N THR A 15 -2.96 -22.49 -21.03
CA THR A 15 -3.96 -23.39 -20.43
C THR A 15 -5.38 -22.99 -20.86
N ILE A 16 -6.36 -23.90 -20.63
CA ILE A 16 -7.78 -23.63 -20.88
C ILE A 16 -8.33 -22.47 -20.00
N ASN A 17 -7.63 -22.13 -18.93
CA ASN A 17 -7.98 -21.04 -18.02
C ASN A 17 -7.15 -19.75 -18.29
N ALA A 18 -6.53 -19.65 -19.48
CA ALA A 18 -5.81 -18.45 -19.86
C ALA A 18 -6.73 -17.23 -19.90
N LYS A 19 -6.35 -16.16 -19.19
CA LYS A 19 -7.14 -14.93 -19.14
C LYS A 19 -6.22 -13.72 -19.28
N THR A 20 -6.38 -13.00 -20.39
CA THR A 20 -5.75 -11.69 -20.57
C THR A 20 -6.50 -10.66 -19.73
N ALA A 21 -5.83 -10.07 -18.78
CA ALA A 21 -6.39 -9.11 -17.84
C ALA A 21 -5.97 -7.66 -18.14
N LEU A 22 -4.79 -7.48 -18.76
CA LEU A 22 -4.34 -6.19 -19.28
C LEU A 22 -3.88 -6.40 -20.73
N SER A 23 -4.30 -5.50 -21.61
CA SER A 23 -4.01 -5.56 -23.05
C SER A 23 -3.64 -4.16 -23.55
N GLY A 24 -2.35 -3.79 -23.45
CA GLY A 24 -1.84 -2.49 -23.89
C GLY A 24 -2.28 -1.32 -23.00
N LEU A 25 -2.48 -1.56 -21.68
CA LEU A 25 -2.94 -0.51 -20.78
C LEU A 25 -1.87 0.57 -20.63
N SER A 26 -2.23 1.81 -20.95
CA SER A 26 -1.39 2.98 -20.74
C SER A 26 -2.17 4.04 -19.96
N VAL A 27 -1.56 4.54 -18.87
CA VAL A 27 -2.14 5.56 -17.99
C VAL A 27 -1.03 6.45 -17.47
N THR A 28 -1.26 7.76 -17.47
CA THR A 28 -0.35 8.72 -16.83
C THR A 28 -1.11 9.51 -15.77
N LEU A 29 -0.55 9.57 -14.56
CA LEU A 29 -1.03 10.42 -13.46
C LEU A 29 0.04 11.44 -13.13
N HIS A 30 -0.35 12.70 -13.06
CA HIS A 30 0.52 13.79 -12.64
C HIS A 30 0.52 13.96 -11.12
N ASP A 31 1.47 14.73 -10.61
CA ASP A 31 1.51 15.05 -9.19
C ASP A 31 0.29 15.88 -8.80
N GLY A 32 -0.39 15.46 -7.74
CA GLY A 32 -1.64 16.09 -7.27
C GLY A 32 -2.91 15.53 -7.88
N ASP A 33 -2.82 14.66 -8.88
CA ASP A 33 -4.02 14.03 -9.46
C ASP A 33 -4.72 13.12 -8.44
N PHE A 34 -6.05 13.19 -8.44
CA PHE A 34 -6.94 12.26 -7.77
C PHE A 34 -7.77 11.54 -8.83
N VAL A 35 -7.51 10.25 -9.00
CA VAL A 35 -8.10 9.46 -10.10
C VAL A 35 -8.91 8.29 -9.55
N THR A 36 -10.11 8.12 -10.09
CA THR A 36 -10.97 6.96 -9.82
C THR A 36 -10.97 6.00 -11.00
N VAL A 37 -10.87 4.71 -10.70
CA VAL A 37 -10.91 3.64 -11.71
C VAL A 37 -12.28 2.95 -11.64
N ILE A 38 -13.07 3.10 -12.70
CA ILE A 38 -14.44 2.57 -12.80
C ILE A 38 -14.48 1.46 -13.85
N GLY A 39 -15.33 0.49 -13.65
CA GLY A 39 -15.54 -0.62 -14.58
C GLY A 39 -16.23 -1.82 -13.92
N GLY A 40 -16.76 -2.73 -14.71
CA GLY A 40 -17.40 -3.96 -14.23
C GLY A 40 -16.44 -4.95 -13.57
N ASN A 41 -17.02 -6.05 -13.04
CA ASN A 41 -16.23 -7.15 -12.53
C ASN A 41 -15.43 -7.82 -13.67
N GLY A 42 -14.15 -8.07 -13.42
CA GLY A 42 -13.26 -8.64 -14.45
C GLY A 42 -12.63 -7.64 -15.42
N ALA A 43 -12.94 -6.34 -15.34
CA ALA A 43 -12.40 -5.29 -16.21
C ALA A 43 -10.90 -4.96 -15.99
N GLY A 44 -10.18 -5.72 -15.16
CA GLY A 44 -8.75 -5.52 -14.95
C GLY A 44 -8.37 -4.47 -13.90
N LYS A 45 -9.32 -3.82 -13.21
CA LYS A 45 -9.05 -2.78 -12.20
C LYS A 45 -8.06 -3.23 -11.12
N SER A 46 -8.38 -4.33 -10.45
CA SER A 46 -7.50 -4.90 -9.41
C SER A 46 -6.18 -5.40 -10.00
N THR A 47 -6.18 -5.87 -11.25
CA THR A 47 -4.96 -6.29 -11.93
C THR A 47 -4.05 -5.11 -12.19
N MET A 48 -4.57 -3.97 -12.65
CA MET A 48 -3.81 -2.73 -12.83
C MET A 48 -3.20 -2.26 -11.50
N LEU A 49 -4.01 -2.18 -10.43
CA LEU A 49 -3.55 -1.76 -9.11
C LEU A 49 -2.46 -2.70 -8.55
N ASN A 50 -2.66 -4.02 -8.69
CA ASN A 50 -1.70 -5.02 -8.25
C ASN A 50 -0.41 -5.02 -9.09
N ALA A 51 -0.51 -4.80 -10.40
CA ALA A 51 0.64 -4.63 -11.29
C ALA A 51 1.46 -3.39 -10.90
N THR A 52 0.78 -2.28 -10.59
CA THR A 52 1.43 -1.05 -10.10
C THR A 52 2.12 -1.29 -8.76
N ALA A 53 1.46 -1.99 -7.83
CA ALA A 53 2.02 -2.32 -6.52
C ALA A 53 3.17 -3.35 -6.57
N GLY A 54 3.28 -4.13 -7.66
CA GLY A 54 4.30 -5.16 -7.80
C GLY A 54 3.98 -6.48 -7.12
N THR A 55 2.70 -6.75 -6.88
CA THR A 55 2.21 -8.04 -6.34
C THR A 55 2.52 -9.20 -7.32
N PHE A 56 2.60 -8.88 -8.59
CA PHE A 56 3.10 -9.76 -9.66
C PHE A 56 3.78 -8.90 -10.74
N PHE A 57 4.59 -9.51 -11.58
CA PHE A 57 5.20 -8.85 -12.72
C PHE A 57 4.28 -8.87 -13.92
N VAL A 58 4.31 -7.80 -14.71
CA VAL A 58 3.64 -7.72 -16.02
C VAL A 58 4.40 -8.56 -17.04
N ASP A 59 3.73 -9.00 -18.10
CA ASP A 59 4.35 -9.80 -19.16
C ASP A 59 5.15 -8.90 -20.11
N SER A 60 4.65 -7.67 -20.34
CA SER A 60 5.38 -6.62 -21.07
C SER A 60 4.86 -5.23 -20.65
N GLY A 61 5.59 -4.18 -21.08
CA GLY A 61 5.32 -2.81 -20.73
C GLY A 61 6.19 -2.29 -19.58
N LYS A 62 5.88 -1.09 -19.09
CA LYS A 62 6.67 -0.43 -18.03
C LYS A 62 5.79 0.20 -16.97
N VAL A 63 6.24 0.13 -15.72
CA VAL A 63 5.68 0.84 -14.56
C VAL A 63 6.74 1.81 -14.06
N ILE A 64 6.46 3.12 -14.13
CA ILE A 64 7.37 4.17 -13.72
C ILE A 64 6.69 4.98 -12.62
N ILE A 65 7.33 5.11 -11.46
CA ILE A 65 6.86 5.92 -10.34
C ILE A 65 7.87 7.03 -10.09
N ASP A 66 7.41 8.27 -10.18
CA ASP A 66 8.24 9.45 -10.19
C ASP A 66 9.21 9.40 -11.39
N VAL A 67 10.50 9.27 -11.15
CA VAL A 67 11.53 9.10 -12.22
C VAL A 67 12.11 7.68 -12.25
N SER A 68 11.55 6.77 -11.43
CA SER A 68 12.11 5.43 -11.21
C SER A 68 11.33 4.39 -11.99
N ASP A 69 11.99 3.63 -12.86
CA ASP A 69 11.42 2.41 -13.45
C ASP A 69 11.38 1.31 -12.39
N VAL A 70 10.17 0.96 -11.98
CA VAL A 70 9.93 -0.05 -10.95
C VAL A 70 9.41 -1.37 -11.52
N THR A 71 9.37 -1.51 -12.83
CA THR A 71 8.76 -2.66 -13.55
C THR A 71 9.21 -4.00 -13.00
N ASN A 72 10.50 -4.16 -12.73
CA ASN A 72 11.09 -5.41 -12.23
C ASN A 72 11.38 -5.38 -10.73
N LEU A 73 10.86 -4.40 -10.00
CA LEU A 73 11.00 -4.35 -8.55
C LEU A 73 9.86 -5.14 -7.88
N PRO A 74 10.17 -6.03 -6.92
CA PRO A 74 9.14 -6.73 -6.14
C PRO A 74 8.39 -5.77 -5.20
N GLU A 75 7.20 -6.17 -4.76
CA GLU A 75 6.29 -5.37 -3.95
C GLU A 75 6.96 -4.68 -2.75
N HIS A 76 7.81 -5.41 -1.99
CA HIS A 76 8.49 -4.86 -0.82
C HIS A 76 9.46 -3.71 -1.15
N LYS A 77 10.03 -3.67 -2.36
CA LYS A 77 10.87 -2.56 -2.83
C LYS A 77 10.02 -1.39 -3.31
N ARG A 78 8.91 -1.67 -4.02
CA ARG A 78 7.96 -0.62 -4.45
C ARG A 78 7.24 0.03 -3.25
N ALA A 79 7.12 -0.67 -2.13
CA ALA A 79 6.56 -0.13 -0.91
C ALA A 79 7.29 1.13 -0.38
N ALA A 80 8.51 1.41 -0.83
CA ALA A 80 9.19 2.68 -0.55
C ALA A 80 8.51 3.89 -1.20
N PHE A 81 7.83 3.68 -2.34
CA PHE A 81 7.18 4.72 -3.16
C PHE A 81 5.67 4.77 -2.95
N ILE A 82 5.05 3.63 -2.61
CA ILE A 82 3.60 3.43 -2.64
C ILE A 82 3.04 3.29 -1.23
N GLY A 83 2.02 4.09 -0.90
CA GLY A 83 1.09 3.82 0.19
C GLY A 83 -0.09 3.01 -0.35
N ARG A 84 -0.40 1.87 0.27
CA ARG A 84 -1.51 1.03 -0.16
C ARG A 84 -2.53 0.87 0.94
N VAL A 85 -3.79 1.15 0.62
CA VAL A 85 -4.94 0.88 1.47
C VAL A 85 -5.76 -0.22 0.82
N PHE A 86 -6.13 -1.23 1.58
CA PHE A 86 -6.92 -2.36 1.11
C PHE A 86 -8.40 -2.13 1.38
N GLN A 87 -9.25 -2.77 0.59
CA GLN A 87 -10.70 -2.75 0.83
C GLN A 87 -11.06 -3.38 2.18
N ASP A 88 -10.38 -4.46 2.55
CA ASP A 88 -10.45 -5.05 3.90
C ASP A 88 -9.32 -4.47 4.77
N PRO A 89 -9.65 -3.70 5.83
CA PRO A 89 -8.65 -3.13 6.72
C PRO A 89 -7.79 -4.16 7.45
N MET A 90 -8.24 -5.42 7.54
CA MET A 90 -7.45 -6.51 8.13
C MET A 90 -6.19 -6.80 7.31
N MET A 91 -6.26 -6.67 5.99
CA MET A 91 -5.12 -6.95 5.11
C MET A 91 -4.00 -5.92 5.21
N GLY A 92 -4.29 -4.72 5.72
CA GLY A 92 -3.30 -3.65 5.88
C GLY A 92 -2.63 -3.61 7.25
N THR A 93 -2.97 -4.51 8.17
CA THR A 93 -2.48 -4.51 9.55
C THR A 93 -2.00 -5.89 10.00
N ALA A 94 -1.19 -5.93 11.06
CA ALA A 94 -0.86 -7.13 11.81
C ALA A 94 -1.78 -7.22 13.05
N PRO A 95 -2.89 -7.98 13.00
CA PRO A 95 -3.96 -7.90 14.00
C PRO A 95 -3.53 -8.33 15.42
N SER A 96 -2.58 -9.26 15.52
CA SER A 96 -2.03 -9.75 16.77
C SER A 96 -1.06 -8.79 17.46
N MET A 97 -0.55 -7.82 16.71
CA MET A 97 0.39 -6.81 17.18
C MET A 97 -0.34 -5.57 17.74
N GLN A 98 0.37 -4.79 18.55
CA GLN A 98 -0.12 -3.55 19.13
C GLN A 98 -0.20 -2.44 18.07
N ILE A 99 -0.95 -1.37 18.37
CA ILE A 99 -1.07 -0.20 17.48
C ILE A 99 0.31 0.41 17.23
N GLU A 100 1.11 0.64 18.28
CA GLU A 100 2.45 1.22 18.16
C GLU A 100 3.40 0.36 17.31
N GLU A 101 3.28 -0.97 17.39
CA GLU A 101 4.09 -1.88 16.59
C GLU A 101 3.70 -1.83 15.10
N ASN A 102 2.40 -1.76 14.80
CA ASN A 102 1.91 -1.59 13.44
C ASN A 102 2.39 -0.26 12.82
N LEU A 103 2.32 0.85 13.59
CA LEU A 103 2.84 2.15 13.16
C LEU A 103 4.36 2.10 12.95
N ALA A 104 5.10 1.43 13.84
CA ALA A 104 6.55 1.26 13.70
C ALA A 104 6.93 0.47 12.43
N LEU A 105 6.17 -0.56 12.09
CA LEU A 105 6.37 -1.29 10.84
C LEU A 105 6.13 -0.39 9.62
N ALA A 106 5.05 0.39 9.64
CA ALA A 106 4.73 1.33 8.58
C ALA A 106 5.80 2.43 8.44
N ALA A 107 6.26 2.99 9.56
CA ALA A 107 7.31 4.01 9.60
C ALA A 107 8.65 3.52 9.04
N ARG A 108 8.94 2.23 9.16
CA ARG A 108 10.19 1.62 8.68
C ARG A 108 10.10 1.00 7.29
N ARG A 109 9.00 1.21 6.61
CA ARG A 109 8.79 0.73 5.24
C ARG A 109 9.91 1.22 4.31
N GLY A 110 10.53 0.30 3.57
CA GLY A 110 11.64 0.61 2.66
C GLY A 110 12.98 0.91 3.33
N GLN A 111 13.11 0.73 4.65
CA GLN A 111 14.38 0.91 5.38
C GLN A 111 15.00 -0.44 5.77
N ARG A 112 16.33 -0.47 5.82
CA ARG A 112 17.06 -1.60 6.41
C ARG A 112 16.90 -1.56 7.93
N ARG A 113 16.65 -2.72 8.52
CA ARG A 113 16.49 -2.87 9.96
C ARG A 113 17.78 -3.42 10.58
N GLY A 114 18.27 -2.73 11.63
CA GLY A 114 19.32 -3.23 12.51
C GLY A 114 18.74 -3.91 13.75
N LEU A 115 19.57 -4.11 14.79
CA LEU A 115 19.19 -4.66 16.10
C LEU A 115 18.68 -3.58 17.09
N ALA A 116 18.10 -2.49 16.59
CA ALA A 116 17.55 -1.42 17.43
C ALA A 116 16.21 -1.84 18.06
N TRP A 117 15.84 -1.16 19.15
CA TRP A 117 14.55 -1.33 19.83
C TRP A 117 13.37 -1.17 18.87
N GLY A 118 12.33 -1.96 19.11
CA GLY A 118 11.15 -2.02 18.25
C GLY A 118 10.42 -0.68 18.13
N VAL A 119 10.20 0.01 19.27
CA VAL A 119 9.57 1.35 19.34
C VAL A 119 10.28 2.15 20.42
N THR A 120 10.73 3.36 20.11
CA THR A 120 11.37 4.27 21.08
C THR A 120 10.34 5.13 21.81
N LYS A 121 10.75 5.85 22.86
CA LYS A 121 9.86 6.77 23.60
C LYS A 121 9.42 7.95 22.70
N GLU A 122 10.34 8.47 21.91
CA GLU A 122 10.11 9.56 20.98
C GLU A 122 9.09 9.14 19.88
N GLU A 123 9.23 7.93 19.34
CA GLU A 123 8.28 7.38 18.37
C GLU A 123 6.87 7.23 18.99
N LYS A 124 6.76 6.82 20.27
CA LYS A 124 5.47 6.70 20.95
C LYS A 124 4.76 8.05 21.07
N GLU A 125 5.50 9.12 21.41
CA GLU A 125 4.91 10.46 21.48
C GLU A 125 4.45 10.95 20.11
N GLN A 126 5.24 10.74 19.06
CA GLN A 126 4.84 11.02 17.68
C GLN A 126 3.57 10.26 17.29
N TYR A 127 3.49 8.97 17.64
CA TYR A 127 2.31 8.16 17.31
C TYR A 127 1.07 8.62 18.08
N ARG A 128 1.20 9.08 19.34
CA ARG A 128 0.11 9.68 20.10
C ARG A 128 -0.43 10.92 19.41
N GLU A 129 0.44 11.82 19.01
CA GLU A 129 0.05 13.05 18.33
C GLU A 129 -0.70 12.75 17.03
N LEU A 130 -0.14 11.87 16.19
CA LEU A 130 -0.76 11.45 14.92
C LEU A 130 -2.12 10.79 15.13
N LEU A 131 -2.25 9.91 16.12
CA LEU A 131 -3.51 9.24 16.44
C LEU A 131 -4.53 10.20 17.05
N GLY A 132 -4.07 11.17 17.87
CA GLY A 132 -4.92 12.23 18.43
C GLY A 132 -5.60 13.05 17.33
N GLY A 133 -4.89 13.31 16.24
CA GLY A 133 -5.45 13.99 15.07
C GLY A 133 -6.59 13.25 14.39
N LEU A 134 -6.76 11.95 14.63
CA LEU A 134 -7.88 11.17 14.10
C LEU A 134 -9.17 11.33 14.91
N GLY A 135 -9.10 11.79 16.18
CA GLY A 135 -10.27 11.98 17.04
C GLY A 135 -11.00 10.67 17.42
N LEU A 136 -10.31 9.52 17.43
CA LEU A 136 -10.91 8.20 17.65
C LEU A 136 -10.52 7.56 19.00
N GLY A 137 -9.82 8.29 19.88
CA GLY A 137 -9.36 7.81 21.19
C GLY A 137 -8.24 6.76 21.12
N LEU A 138 -7.56 6.64 19.99
CA LEU A 138 -6.49 5.66 19.80
C LEU A 138 -5.17 6.09 20.43
N GLU A 139 -4.96 7.37 20.67
CA GLU A 139 -3.78 7.97 21.29
C GLU A 139 -3.51 7.44 22.70
N SER A 140 -4.58 7.08 23.43
CA SER A 140 -4.49 6.49 24.78
C SER A 140 -4.32 4.96 24.76
N ARG A 141 -4.37 4.32 23.59
CA ARG A 141 -4.47 2.86 23.40
C ARG A 141 -3.33 2.25 22.59
N LEU A 142 -2.14 2.86 22.58
CA LEU A 142 -0.99 2.42 21.79
C LEU A 142 -0.62 0.95 21.95
N THR A 143 -0.75 0.40 23.17
CA THR A 143 -0.44 -1.00 23.49
C THR A 143 -1.61 -1.96 23.26
N THR A 144 -2.74 -1.47 22.77
CA THR A 144 -3.90 -2.32 22.46
C THR A 144 -3.64 -3.08 21.14
N LYS A 145 -4.02 -4.35 21.09
CA LYS A 145 -3.93 -5.16 19.86
C LYS A 145 -4.90 -4.66 18.82
N VAL A 146 -4.44 -4.57 17.57
CA VAL A 146 -5.24 -4.08 16.45
C VAL A 146 -6.48 -4.93 16.20
N ALA A 147 -6.43 -6.24 16.49
CA ALA A 147 -7.58 -7.13 16.38
C ALA A 147 -8.82 -6.66 17.19
N THR A 148 -8.62 -5.93 18.27
CA THR A 148 -9.70 -5.48 19.18
C THR A 148 -10.31 -4.12 18.76
N LEU A 149 -9.79 -3.49 17.72
CA LEU A 149 -10.31 -2.23 17.21
C LEU A 149 -11.62 -2.44 16.43
N SER A 150 -12.49 -1.43 16.47
CA SER A 150 -13.66 -1.39 15.58
C SER A 150 -13.22 -1.29 14.11
N GLY A 151 -14.13 -1.62 13.18
CA GLY A 151 -13.86 -1.50 11.74
C GLY A 151 -13.39 -0.11 11.34
N GLY A 152 -14.10 0.95 11.80
CA GLY A 152 -13.74 2.33 11.50
C GLY A 152 -12.39 2.75 12.10
N GLN A 153 -12.11 2.37 13.36
CA GLN A 153 -10.81 2.62 13.99
C GLN A 153 -9.67 1.96 13.23
N ARG A 154 -9.87 0.71 12.79
CA ARG A 154 -8.86 -0.03 12.02
C ARG A 154 -8.65 0.58 10.64
N GLN A 155 -9.73 1.01 9.98
CA GLN A 155 -9.63 1.68 8.68
C GLN A 155 -8.85 3.00 8.78
N ALA A 156 -9.14 3.82 9.80
CA ALA A 156 -8.41 5.06 10.05
C ALA A 156 -6.92 4.80 10.35
N LEU A 157 -6.62 3.78 11.17
CA LEU A 157 -5.25 3.36 11.44
C LEU A 157 -4.53 2.93 10.15
N THR A 158 -5.19 2.13 9.30
CA THR A 158 -4.62 1.68 8.02
C THR A 158 -4.31 2.85 7.09
N LEU A 159 -5.21 3.84 7.03
CA LEU A 159 -4.99 5.05 6.25
C LEU A 159 -3.81 5.87 6.79
N LEU A 160 -3.73 6.05 8.10
CA LEU A 160 -2.59 6.71 8.75
C LEU A 160 -1.28 5.98 8.42
N MET A 161 -1.24 4.65 8.54
CA MET A 161 -0.07 3.84 8.21
C MET A 161 0.35 3.99 6.74
N ALA A 162 -0.59 4.05 5.81
CA ALA A 162 -0.31 4.20 4.39
C ALA A 162 0.32 5.57 4.06
N THR A 163 -0.10 6.62 4.78
CA THR A 163 0.31 8.02 4.54
C THR A 163 1.50 8.47 5.40
N LEU A 164 1.85 7.73 6.45
CA LEU A 164 2.87 8.10 7.46
C LEU A 164 4.21 8.52 6.84
N LYS A 165 4.61 7.93 5.73
CA LYS A 165 5.87 8.22 5.01
C LYS A 165 5.67 9.08 3.75
N ARG A 166 4.57 9.78 3.61
CA ARG A 166 4.26 10.60 2.42
C ARG A 166 4.65 9.88 1.13
N PRO A 167 3.91 8.83 0.75
CA PRO A 167 4.23 8.06 -0.45
C PRO A 167 4.13 8.93 -1.70
N LYS A 168 4.85 8.55 -2.76
CA LYS A 168 4.75 9.19 -4.07
C LYS A 168 3.44 8.87 -4.78
N LEU A 169 2.85 7.73 -4.46
CA LEU A 169 1.56 7.25 -4.93
C LEU A 169 0.78 6.63 -3.77
N LEU A 170 -0.46 7.02 -3.59
CA LEU A 170 -1.39 6.43 -2.64
C LEU A 170 -2.45 5.65 -3.40
#